data_6e4b9c9b041748e6084c0cc5fa9312be
#
_entry.id   6e4b9c9b041748e6084c0cc5fa9312be
#
_cell.length_a   1.000
_cell.length_b   1.000
_cell.length_c   1.000
_cell.angle_alpha   90.00
_cell.angle_beta   90.00
_cell.angle_gamma   90.00
#
_symmetry.space_group_name_H-M   'P 1'
#
loop_
_entity.id
_entity.type
_entity.pdbx_description
1 polymer ?
#
loop_
_entity_poly.entity_id
_entity_poly.type
_entity_poly.pdbx_seq_one_letter_code
_entity_poly.pdbx_strand_id
1 'polypeptide(L)'
;MAKREKNTAQAGAGERADRFPQSANQGTLRSAREQIVFLYFLIVGIFGKVIMNTAGLDFISFGILCALVGFTGYNDTLLLQVLTGHPALIRVITYVCLIFLPYPAISFFASAAGSSRSKLVPASLVLCLANFAVQVLLTYRGVSDYYYLVNISHALILLALAVIVFLLVRAIRRHTIQKELLRSLTVGLAALVAGVAVDIVRYYILQSYGSSSYTRIGVLVFTLMIGVYLFREQTRVLKLKQQENAQFINEITTAFAKVIDMKDSYTNGHSSRVAKYTAMLSRELGYDEETVEKYYRIALLHDVGKIGVPKAVLNKPGKLTDEEFDIIKSHTVKGYEVLKDISIMPELAVGAQSHHERSDGKGYPNRLKTGEIPRVAQIIAVADCFDAVYSNRPYRKRMNFDKAVSIIREVSGTQLTGDVVDAFLRLVEKGEFRDPNDQGGGSTENIESIRK
;
A
#
# COMPACT_ATOMS: atom_id res chain seq x y z
N MET A 1 -5.28 -0.97 -89.06
CA MET A 1 -4.17 -1.16 -88.07
C MET A 1 -4.26 -0.24 -86.84
N ALA A 2 -5.18 0.70 -86.77
CA ALA A 2 -5.17 1.78 -85.74
C ALA A 2 -6.12 1.45 -84.54
N LYS A 3 -6.72 0.24 -84.45
CA LYS A 3 -7.68 -0.11 -83.40
C LYS A 3 -7.18 -1.16 -82.39
N ARG A 4 -5.92 -1.64 -82.57
CA ARG A 4 -5.30 -2.65 -81.71
C ARG A 4 -4.31 -2.08 -80.70
N GLU A 5 -3.83 -0.86 -80.91
CA GLU A 5 -2.89 -0.23 -79.98
C GLU A 5 -3.51 0.52 -78.77
N LYS A 6 -4.82 0.84 -78.86
CA LYS A 6 -5.51 1.50 -77.73
C LYS A 6 -5.91 0.59 -76.58
N ASN A 7 -6.04 -0.73 -76.83
CA ASN A 7 -6.45 -1.66 -75.77
C ASN A 7 -5.28 -2.22 -74.92
N THR A 8 -4.05 -2.08 -75.35
CA THR A 8 -2.87 -2.49 -74.57
C THR A 8 -2.36 -1.39 -73.63
N ALA A 9 -2.70 -0.13 -73.86
CA ALA A 9 -2.35 0.99 -72.98
C ALA A 9 -3.28 1.16 -71.76
N GLN A 10 -4.54 0.62 -71.84
CA GLN A 10 -5.46 0.70 -70.72
C GLN A 10 -5.35 -0.49 -69.75
N ALA A 11 -4.77 -1.61 -70.11
CA ALA A 11 -4.56 -2.80 -69.25
C ALA A 11 -3.34 -2.65 -68.33
N GLY A 12 -2.38 -1.77 -68.66
CA GLY A 12 -1.16 -1.53 -67.87
C GLY A 12 -1.29 -0.45 -66.77
N ALA A 13 -2.35 0.35 -66.81
CA ALA A 13 -2.57 1.44 -65.85
C ALA A 13 -3.38 1.03 -64.60
N GLY A 14 -4.14 -0.08 -64.69
CA GLY A 14 -4.98 -0.55 -63.58
C GLY A 14 -4.21 -1.34 -62.49
N GLU A 15 -3.08 -1.96 -62.85
CA GLU A 15 -2.35 -2.87 -61.92
C GLU A 15 -1.25 -2.17 -61.11
N ARG A 16 -0.95 -0.92 -61.38
CA ARG A 16 0.07 -0.12 -60.65
C ARG A 16 -0.54 0.76 -59.53
N ALA A 17 -1.86 0.93 -59.49
CA ALA A 17 -2.48 1.86 -58.52
C ALA A 17 -2.74 1.18 -57.15
N ASP A 18 -2.81 -0.14 -57.08
CA ASP A 18 -3.19 -0.83 -55.80
C ASP A 18 -2.02 -1.33 -54.95
N ARG A 19 -0.75 -1.10 -55.34
CA ARG A 19 0.41 -1.58 -54.57
C ARG A 19 1.03 -0.57 -53.60
N PHE A 20 0.62 0.70 -53.64
CA PHE A 20 1.27 1.75 -52.86
C PHE A 20 0.66 2.11 -51.50
N PRO A 21 -0.61 1.81 -51.14
CA PRO A 21 -1.14 2.19 -49.83
C PRO A 21 -0.80 1.27 -48.66
N GLN A 22 -0.58 -0.05 -48.93
CA GLN A 22 -0.39 -1.01 -47.83
C GLN A 22 1.01 -0.97 -47.17
N SER A 23 2.06 -0.69 -47.91
CA SER A 23 3.43 -0.62 -47.37
C SER A 23 3.67 0.66 -46.57
N ALA A 24 3.04 1.77 -46.95
CA ALA A 24 3.14 3.06 -46.25
C ALA A 24 2.40 2.97 -44.87
N ASN A 25 1.26 2.29 -44.81
CA ASN A 25 0.49 2.16 -43.60
C ASN A 25 1.14 1.19 -42.57
N GLN A 26 1.84 0.16 -43.04
CA GLN A 26 2.59 -0.74 -42.14
C GLN A 26 3.85 -0.06 -41.56
N GLY A 27 4.51 0.81 -42.31
CA GLY A 27 5.67 1.60 -41.86
C GLY A 27 5.29 2.60 -40.76
N THR A 28 4.16 3.30 -40.91
CA THR A 28 3.67 4.28 -39.94
C THR A 28 3.17 3.63 -38.64
N LEU A 29 2.47 2.50 -38.74
CA LEU A 29 2.02 1.73 -37.54
C LEU A 29 3.20 1.12 -36.78
N ARG A 30 4.24 0.67 -37.49
CA ARG A 30 5.48 0.17 -36.88
C ARG A 30 6.24 1.26 -36.14
N SER A 31 6.36 2.45 -36.74
CA SER A 31 6.96 3.63 -36.14
C SER A 31 6.21 4.10 -34.87
N ALA A 32 4.89 4.13 -34.91
CA ALA A 32 4.08 4.53 -33.72
C ALA A 32 4.25 3.56 -32.54
N ARG A 33 4.31 2.25 -32.79
CA ARG A 33 4.57 1.25 -31.72
C ARG A 33 5.94 1.44 -31.07
N GLU A 34 6.95 1.75 -31.83
CA GLU A 34 8.30 1.95 -31.34
C GLU A 34 8.44 3.24 -30.51
N GLN A 35 7.70 4.29 -30.87
CA GLN A 35 7.61 5.54 -30.11
C GLN A 35 6.94 5.34 -28.74
N ILE A 36 5.87 4.54 -28.68
CA ILE A 36 5.19 4.23 -27.44
C ILE A 36 6.12 3.46 -26.49
N VAL A 37 6.90 2.52 -26.99
CA VAL A 37 7.87 1.75 -26.20
C VAL A 37 8.98 2.66 -25.65
N PHE A 38 9.52 3.57 -26.46
CA PHE A 38 10.53 4.55 -26.00
C PHE A 38 9.97 5.48 -24.91
N LEU A 39 8.80 6.05 -25.14
CA LEU A 39 8.13 6.93 -24.18
C LEU A 39 7.84 6.18 -22.86
N TYR A 40 7.43 4.91 -22.93
CA TYR A 40 7.24 4.05 -21.80
C TYR A 40 8.54 3.90 -20.97
N PHE A 41 9.67 3.60 -21.59
CA PHE A 41 10.94 3.46 -20.90
C PHE A 41 11.43 4.78 -20.28
N LEU A 42 11.22 5.90 -20.95
CA LEU A 42 11.55 7.22 -20.42
C LEU A 42 10.69 7.55 -19.19
N ILE A 43 9.39 7.28 -19.27
CA ILE A 43 8.44 7.49 -18.17
C ILE A 43 8.81 6.60 -16.98
N VAL A 44 9.05 5.31 -17.19
CA VAL A 44 9.46 4.37 -16.14
C VAL A 44 10.75 4.81 -15.46
N GLY A 45 11.73 5.33 -16.22
CA GLY A 45 12.98 5.84 -15.68
C GLY A 45 12.81 7.09 -14.81
N ILE A 46 12.01 8.05 -15.26
CA ILE A 46 11.78 9.32 -14.56
C ILE A 46 10.90 9.11 -13.33
N PHE A 47 9.76 8.41 -13.48
CA PHE A 47 8.79 8.20 -12.40
C PHE A 47 9.22 7.14 -11.40
N GLY A 48 10.08 6.18 -11.78
CA GLY A 48 10.59 5.17 -10.85
C GLY A 48 11.28 5.77 -9.63
N LYS A 49 12.01 6.88 -9.77
CA LYS A 49 12.64 7.59 -8.65
C LYS A 49 11.64 8.29 -7.74
N VAL A 50 10.60 8.92 -8.32
CA VAL A 50 9.64 9.75 -7.58
C VAL A 50 8.69 8.87 -6.74
N ILE A 51 8.29 7.71 -7.29
CA ILE A 51 7.28 6.85 -6.67
C ILE A 51 7.93 5.83 -5.71
N MET A 52 9.21 5.47 -5.84
CA MET A 52 9.76 4.23 -5.29
C MET A 52 11.04 4.37 -4.44
N ASN A 53 11.15 5.42 -3.63
CA ASN A 53 12.30 5.64 -2.73
C ASN A 53 12.46 4.58 -1.61
N THR A 54 11.70 3.50 -1.63
CA THR A 54 11.56 2.57 -0.50
C THR A 54 12.26 1.22 -0.67
N ALA A 55 12.66 0.83 -1.88
CA ALA A 55 13.12 -0.54 -2.15
C ALA A 55 14.66 -0.74 -2.14
N GLY A 56 15.46 0.29 -1.85
CA GLY A 56 16.93 0.17 -1.84
C GLY A 56 17.56 -0.10 -3.22
N LEU A 57 16.77 -0.06 -4.30
CA LEU A 57 17.23 -0.24 -5.67
C LEU A 57 17.64 1.08 -6.30
N ASP A 58 18.68 1.04 -7.13
CA ASP A 58 19.13 2.21 -7.90
C ASP A 58 18.24 2.45 -9.12
N PHE A 59 17.11 3.13 -8.91
CA PHE A 59 16.15 3.45 -9.98
C PHE A 59 16.67 4.46 -10.99
N ILE A 60 17.65 5.28 -10.61
CA ILE A 60 18.27 6.22 -11.55
C ILE A 60 19.01 5.41 -12.61
N SER A 61 19.85 4.47 -12.17
CA SER A 61 20.58 3.60 -13.08
C SER A 61 19.64 2.73 -13.92
N PHE A 62 18.53 2.24 -13.35
CA PHE A 62 17.51 1.53 -14.11
C PHE A 62 16.85 2.40 -15.18
N GLY A 63 16.47 3.62 -14.84
CA GLY A 63 15.90 4.57 -15.78
C GLY A 63 16.85 4.95 -16.92
N ILE A 64 18.12 5.21 -16.59
CA ILE A 64 19.16 5.48 -17.58
C ILE A 64 19.37 4.27 -18.50
N LEU A 65 19.41 3.05 -17.92
CA LEU A 65 19.52 1.80 -18.69
C LEU A 65 18.37 1.67 -19.69
N CYS A 66 17.13 1.85 -19.24
CA CYS A 66 15.95 1.79 -20.09
C CYS A 66 15.99 2.85 -21.20
N ALA A 67 16.38 4.09 -20.87
CA ALA A 67 16.50 5.18 -21.85
C ALA A 67 17.57 4.88 -22.91
N LEU A 68 18.76 4.40 -22.52
CA LEU A 68 19.83 4.04 -23.44
C LEU A 68 19.41 2.90 -24.37
N VAL A 69 18.79 1.84 -23.83
CA VAL A 69 18.30 0.72 -24.64
C VAL A 69 17.17 1.17 -25.57
N GLY A 70 16.23 1.96 -25.07
CA GLY A 70 15.15 2.52 -25.87
C GLY A 70 15.69 3.34 -27.05
N PHE A 71 16.66 4.21 -26.78
CA PHE A 71 17.28 5.06 -27.81
C PHE A 71 18.05 4.25 -28.87
N THR A 72 18.85 3.24 -28.45
CA THR A 72 19.55 2.36 -29.39
C THR A 72 18.60 1.60 -30.31
N GLY A 73 17.43 1.19 -29.75
CA GLY A 73 16.39 0.54 -30.54
C GLY A 73 15.62 1.45 -31.49
N TYR A 74 15.55 2.74 -31.19
CA TYR A 74 14.79 3.72 -31.97
C TYR A 74 15.49 4.17 -33.26
N ASN A 75 16.81 4.01 -33.34
CA ASN A 75 17.64 4.49 -34.46
C ASN A 75 17.30 3.83 -35.79
N ASP A 76 16.68 2.66 -35.82
CA ASP A 76 16.22 1.99 -37.04
C ASP A 76 14.94 2.60 -37.63
N THR A 77 14.35 3.62 -36.99
CA THR A 77 13.14 4.26 -37.47
C THR A 77 13.44 5.44 -38.36
N LEU A 78 12.85 5.44 -39.55
CA LEU A 78 12.97 6.52 -40.52
C LEU A 78 12.54 7.88 -39.95
N LEU A 79 11.66 7.88 -38.95
CA LEU A 79 11.01 9.07 -38.40
C LEU A 79 12.00 10.02 -37.73
N LEU A 80 12.93 9.51 -36.90
CA LEU A 80 13.93 10.37 -36.23
C LEU A 80 14.94 10.96 -37.24
N GLN A 81 15.30 10.17 -38.25
CA GLN A 81 16.17 10.60 -39.33
C GLN A 81 15.51 11.70 -40.17
N VAL A 82 14.19 11.59 -40.40
CA VAL A 82 13.41 12.60 -41.14
C VAL A 82 13.19 13.85 -40.30
N LEU A 83 12.83 13.71 -39.02
CA LEU A 83 12.55 14.84 -38.13
C LEU A 83 13.80 15.68 -37.83
N THR A 84 14.97 15.06 -37.73
CA THR A 84 16.19 15.81 -37.38
C THR A 84 16.96 16.28 -38.59
N GLY A 85 16.75 15.72 -39.79
CA GLY A 85 17.53 15.98 -40.97
C GLY A 85 19.01 15.57 -40.89
N HIS A 86 19.43 14.95 -39.75
CA HIS A 86 20.84 14.65 -39.46
C HIS A 86 21.07 13.16 -39.14
N PRO A 87 21.00 12.23 -40.11
CA PRO A 87 21.13 10.79 -39.83
C PRO A 87 22.51 10.41 -39.26
N ALA A 88 23.57 11.14 -39.61
CA ALA A 88 24.91 10.93 -39.08
C ALA A 88 24.97 11.20 -37.55
N LEU A 89 24.35 12.28 -37.06
CA LEU A 89 24.31 12.63 -35.65
C LEU A 89 23.58 11.56 -34.84
N ILE A 90 22.48 11.04 -35.37
CA ILE A 90 21.72 9.99 -34.69
C ILE A 90 22.53 8.71 -34.52
N ARG A 91 23.28 8.31 -35.56
CA ARG A 91 24.19 7.16 -35.46
C ARG A 91 25.26 7.37 -34.41
N VAL A 92 25.89 8.55 -34.37
CA VAL A 92 26.88 8.87 -33.32
C VAL A 92 26.29 8.77 -31.94
N ILE A 93 25.10 9.34 -31.69
CA ILE A 93 24.42 9.24 -30.41
C ILE A 93 24.12 7.78 -30.03
N THR A 94 23.69 6.95 -30.97
CA THR A 94 23.48 5.52 -30.77
C THR A 94 24.73 4.80 -30.30
N TYR A 95 25.87 5.07 -30.94
CA TYR A 95 27.17 4.51 -30.53
C TYR A 95 27.57 4.96 -29.12
N VAL A 96 27.35 6.22 -28.80
CA VAL A 96 27.59 6.75 -27.45
C VAL A 96 26.70 6.02 -26.42
N CYS A 97 25.42 5.82 -26.74
CA CYS A 97 24.52 5.06 -25.89
C CYS A 97 25.02 3.62 -25.65
N LEU A 98 25.50 2.93 -26.68
CA LEU A 98 26.07 1.57 -26.55
C LEU A 98 27.33 1.55 -25.69
N ILE A 99 28.21 2.55 -25.82
CA ILE A 99 29.44 2.64 -25.01
C ILE A 99 29.13 2.76 -23.51
N PHE A 100 28.11 3.54 -23.14
CA PHE A 100 27.77 3.81 -21.75
C PHE A 100 26.76 2.82 -21.14
N LEU A 101 26.18 1.91 -21.91
CA LEU A 101 25.22 0.92 -21.47
C LEU A 101 25.70 0.03 -20.28
N PRO A 102 26.99 -0.42 -20.24
CA PRO A 102 27.48 -1.27 -19.15
C PRO A 102 27.40 -0.64 -17.76
N TYR A 103 27.60 0.67 -17.66
CA TYR A 103 27.63 1.37 -16.36
C TYR A 103 26.29 1.32 -15.62
N PRO A 104 25.16 1.82 -16.16
CA PRO A 104 23.89 1.78 -15.46
C PRO A 104 23.38 0.34 -15.25
N ALA A 105 23.73 -0.59 -16.15
CA ALA A 105 23.40 -2.00 -15.95
C ALA A 105 24.10 -2.57 -14.72
N ILE A 106 25.43 -2.42 -14.61
CA ILE A 106 26.20 -2.91 -13.45
C ILE A 106 25.74 -2.19 -12.17
N SER A 107 25.49 -0.88 -12.20
CA SER A 107 25.02 -0.11 -11.04
C SER A 107 23.69 -0.64 -10.52
N PHE A 108 22.70 -0.83 -11.40
CA PHE A 108 21.40 -1.36 -11.04
C PHE A 108 21.50 -2.77 -10.42
N PHE A 109 22.20 -3.70 -11.09
CA PHE A 109 22.33 -5.06 -10.58
C PHE A 109 23.19 -5.17 -9.32
N ALA A 110 24.19 -4.29 -9.14
CA ALA A 110 24.95 -4.21 -7.89
C ALA A 110 24.06 -3.74 -6.74
N SER A 111 23.21 -2.76 -6.97
CA SER A 111 22.20 -2.32 -5.99
C SER A 111 21.21 -3.45 -5.64
N ALA A 112 20.66 -4.11 -6.64
CA ALA A 112 19.74 -5.24 -6.47
C ALA A 112 20.37 -6.42 -5.69
N ALA A 113 21.68 -6.62 -5.87
CA ALA A 113 22.48 -7.63 -5.15
C ALA A 113 22.90 -7.20 -3.73
N GLY A 114 22.46 -6.04 -3.23
CA GLY A 114 22.90 -5.49 -1.93
C GLY A 114 24.37 -5.08 -1.90
N SER A 115 24.96 -4.80 -3.05
CA SER A 115 26.38 -4.49 -3.24
C SER A 115 26.61 -3.12 -3.90
N SER A 116 25.75 -2.13 -3.64
CA SER A 116 25.80 -0.79 -4.23
C SER A 116 27.12 -0.05 -4.05
N ARG A 117 27.86 -0.32 -2.95
CA ARG A 117 29.22 0.21 -2.69
C ARG A 117 30.34 -0.59 -3.34
N SER A 118 30.03 -1.49 -4.26
CA SER A 118 31.04 -2.30 -4.95
C SER A 118 31.97 -1.42 -5.81
N LYS A 119 33.29 -1.69 -5.75
CA LYS A 119 34.27 -1.04 -6.61
C LYS A 119 34.05 -1.33 -8.10
N LEU A 120 33.23 -2.33 -8.44
CA LEU A 120 32.87 -2.67 -9.82
C LEU A 120 32.04 -1.57 -10.49
N VAL A 121 31.22 -0.83 -9.71
CA VAL A 121 30.39 0.27 -10.25
C VAL A 121 31.25 1.42 -10.76
N PRO A 122 32.11 2.08 -9.98
CA PRO A 122 32.98 3.13 -10.50
C PRO A 122 33.98 2.61 -11.54
N ALA A 123 34.47 1.37 -11.41
CA ALA A 123 35.35 0.77 -12.41
C ALA A 123 34.67 0.63 -13.78
N SER A 124 33.38 0.28 -13.81
CA SER A 124 32.63 0.19 -15.08
C SER A 124 32.48 1.55 -15.75
N LEU A 125 32.28 2.63 -14.99
CA LEU A 125 32.23 3.99 -15.51
C LEU A 125 33.57 4.40 -16.14
N VAL A 126 34.68 4.16 -15.42
CA VAL A 126 36.03 4.44 -15.91
C VAL A 126 36.30 3.67 -17.21
N LEU A 127 35.88 2.41 -17.27
CA LEU A 127 36.04 1.59 -18.46
C LEU A 127 35.21 2.10 -19.64
N CYS A 128 33.98 2.54 -19.41
CA CYS A 128 33.17 3.19 -20.47
C CYS A 128 33.79 4.49 -20.96
N LEU A 129 34.31 5.34 -20.09
CA LEU A 129 35.00 6.58 -20.44
C LEU A 129 36.28 6.32 -21.23
N ALA A 130 37.09 5.33 -20.80
CA ALA A 130 38.29 4.93 -21.52
C ALA A 130 37.97 4.41 -22.91
N ASN A 131 36.95 3.54 -23.06
CA ASN A 131 36.47 3.05 -24.33
C ASN A 131 36.04 4.20 -25.25
N PHE A 132 35.24 5.15 -24.71
CA PHE A 132 34.81 6.33 -25.45
C PHE A 132 36.03 7.17 -25.96
N ALA A 133 36.97 7.47 -25.07
CA ALA A 133 38.17 8.23 -25.42
C ALA A 133 39.02 7.53 -26.50
N VAL A 134 39.19 6.22 -26.38
CA VAL A 134 39.94 5.44 -27.40
C VAL A 134 39.22 5.47 -28.74
N GLN A 135 37.90 5.26 -28.77
CA GLN A 135 37.13 5.29 -30.02
C GLN A 135 37.19 6.67 -30.70
N VAL A 136 37.04 7.76 -29.94
CA VAL A 136 37.14 9.13 -30.44
C VAL A 136 38.54 9.39 -31.01
N LEU A 137 39.60 8.99 -30.30
CA LEU A 137 40.98 9.19 -30.73
C LEU A 137 41.30 8.43 -32.03
N LEU A 138 40.89 7.16 -32.12
CA LEU A 138 41.15 6.31 -33.30
C LEU A 138 40.39 6.82 -34.52
N THR A 139 39.14 7.28 -34.34
CA THR A 139 38.35 7.87 -35.40
C THR A 139 38.94 9.23 -35.85
N TYR A 140 39.35 10.09 -34.89
CA TYR A 140 39.96 11.38 -35.17
C TYR A 140 41.30 11.24 -35.96
N ARG A 141 42.06 10.19 -35.63
CA ARG A 141 43.32 9.90 -36.35
C ARG A 141 43.11 9.16 -37.68
N GLY A 142 41.88 8.88 -38.09
CA GLY A 142 41.57 8.15 -39.32
C GLY A 142 42.06 6.69 -39.34
N VAL A 143 42.33 6.13 -38.16
CA VAL A 143 42.83 4.73 -38.06
C VAL A 143 41.69 3.75 -38.31
N SER A 144 40.47 4.07 -37.84
CA SER A 144 39.30 3.23 -38.04
C SER A 144 38.02 4.04 -37.87
N ASP A 145 36.96 3.66 -38.59
CA ASP A 145 35.63 4.23 -38.44
C ASP A 145 34.89 3.66 -37.22
N TYR A 146 33.98 4.46 -36.68
CA TYR A 146 33.11 4.02 -35.57
C TYR A 146 32.40 2.68 -35.82
N TYR A 147 32.10 2.38 -37.09
CA TYR A 147 31.44 1.12 -37.47
C TYR A 147 32.26 -0.13 -37.06
N TYR A 148 33.58 -0.07 -37.24
CA TYR A 148 34.46 -1.20 -36.87
C TYR A 148 34.76 -1.22 -35.35
N LEU A 149 34.77 -0.05 -34.72
CA LEU A 149 35.07 0.09 -33.29
C LEU A 149 33.89 -0.35 -32.40
N VAL A 150 32.66 -0.47 -32.94
CA VAL A 150 31.47 -0.94 -32.20
C VAL A 150 31.68 -2.32 -31.58
N ASN A 151 32.51 -3.19 -32.17
CA ASN A 151 32.84 -4.50 -31.65
C ASN A 151 33.51 -4.44 -30.27
N ILE A 152 34.28 -3.38 -29.98
CA ILE A 152 34.88 -3.16 -28.65
C ILE A 152 33.77 -2.89 -27.64
N SER A 153 32.77 -2.11 -27.98
CA SER A 153 31.60 -1.86 -27.10
C SER A 153 30.77 -3.12 -26.87
N HIS A 154 30.61 -3.96 -27.89
CA HIS A 154 29.93 -5.28 -27.69
C HIS A 154 30.72 -6.21 -26.74
N ALA A 155 32.07 -6.23 -26.86
CA ALA A 155 32.89 -6.99 -25.92
C ALA A 155 32.73 -6.49 -24.47
N LEU A 156 32.63 -5.17 -24.25
CA LEU A 156 32.39 -4.58 -22.94
C LEU A 156 30.96 -4.89 -22.41
N ILE A 157 29.95 -4.94 -23.28
CA ILE A 157 28.61 -5.35 -22.91
C ILE A 157 28.61 -6.83 -22.45
N LEU A 158 29.32 -7.72 -23.13
CA LEU A 158 29.47 -9.12 -22.72
C LEU A 158 30.20 -9.25 -21.39
N LEU A 159 31.25 -8.44 -21.17
CA LEU A 159 31.95 -8.38 -19.89
C LEU A 159 31.02 -7.88 -18.78
N ALA A 160 30.21 -6.87 -19.03
CA ALA A 160 29.20 -6.37 -18.09
C ALA A 160 28.20 -7.46 -17.71
N LEU A 161 27.73 -8.24 -18.68
CA LEU A 161 26.84 -9.38 -18.45
C LEU A 161 27.48 -10.42 -17.53
N ALA A 162 28.76 -10.76 -17.77
CA ALA A 162 29.50 -11.67 -16.89
C ALA A 162 29.62 -11.13 -15.45
N VAL A 163 29.88 -9.84 -15.30
CA VAL A 163 29.92 -9.16 -13.98
C VAL A 163 28.54 -9.20 -13.31
N ILE A 164 27.45 -8.96 -14.05
CA ILE A 164 26.07 -9.05 -13.52
C ILE A 164 25.77 -10.46 -13.01
N VAL A 165 26.06 -11.48 -13.81
CA VAL A 165 25.89 -12.87 -13.39
C VAL A 165 26.70 -13.19 -12.13
N PHE A 166 27.96 -12.74 -12.08
CA PHE A 166 28.78 -12.89 -10.87
C PHE A 166 28.16 -12.23 -9.65
N LEU A 167 27.67 -10.99 -9.77
CA LEU A 167 26.99 -10.27 -8.68
C LEU A 167 25.75 -11.01 -8.19
N LEU A 168 24.92 -11.52 -9.10
CA LEU A 168 23.73 -12.30 -8.76
C LEU A 168 24.07 -13.63 -8.07
N VAL A 169 25.03 -14.39 -8.58
CA VAL A 169 25.49 -15.63 -7.95
C VAL A 169 26.04 -15.37 -6.54
N ARG A 170 26.84 -14.30 -6.39
CA ARG A 170 27.35 -13.87 -5.08
C ARG A 170 26.22 -13.49 -4.12
N ALA A 171 25.21 -12.77 -4.59
CA ALA A 171 24.05 -12.37 -3.79
C ALA A 171 23.20 -13.58 -3.36
N ILE A 172 23.02 -14.55 -4.24
CA ILE A 172 22.34 -15.82 -3.92
C ILE A 172 23.11 -16.56 -2.80
N ARG A 173 24.43 -16.73 -2.95
CA ARG A 173 25.27 -17.43 -1.96
C ARG A 173 25.31 -16.73 -0.59
N ARG A 174 25.14 -15.40 -0.57
CA ARG A 174 25.13 -14.59 0.66
C ARG A 174 23.74 -14.36 1.23
N HIS A 175 22.70 -14.85 0.58
CA HIS A 175 21.30 -14.60 0.96
C HIS A 175 20.94 -13.11 1.11
N THR A 176 21.61 -12.22 0.33
CA THR A 176 21.40 -10.77 0.40
C THR A 176 20.25 -10.29 -0.49
N ILE A 177 19.73 -11.12 -1.38
CA ILE A 177 18.64 -10.80 -2.30
C ILE A 177 17.34 -11.49 -1.90
N GLN A 178 16.25 -10.79 -1.95
CA GLN A 178 14.91 -11.36 -1.71
C GLN A 178 14.55 -12.35 -2.82
N LYS A 179 13.93 -13.48 -2.47
CA LYS A 179 13.57 -14.55 -3.43
C LYS A 179 12.68 -14.05 -4.56
N GLU A 180 11.73 -13.16 -4.26
CA GLU A 180 10.80 -12.59 -5.26
C GLU A 180 11.54 -11.69 -6.27
N LEU A 181 12.45 -10.83 -5.79
CA LEU A 181 13.29 -10.00 -6.65
C LEU A 181 14.19 -10.86 -7.52
N LEU A 182 14.85 -11.86 -6.93
CA LEU A 182 15.71 -12.78 -7.66
C LEU A 182 14.94 -13.49 -8.79
N ARG A 183 13.73 -13.99 -8.51
CA ARG A 183 12.88 -14.62 -9.52
C ARG A 183 12.55 -13.66 -10.67
N SER A 184 12.18 -12.42 -10.37
CA SER A 184 11.86 -11.41 -11.38
C SER A 184 13.09 -11.05 -12.22
N LEU A 185 14.26 -10.89 -11.58
CA LEU A 185 15.53 -10.61 -12.24
C LEU A 185 15.97 -11.77 -13.14
N THR A 186 15.88 -13.02 -12.67
CA THR A 186 16.32 -14.18 -13.46
C THR A 186 15.45 -14.42 -14.68
N VAL A 187 14.11 -14.32 -14.54
CA VAL A 187 13.19 -14.48 -15.68
C VAL A 187 13.39 -13.35 -16.68
N GLY A 188 13.46 -12.10 -16.23
CA GLY A 188 13.67 -10.96 -17.11
C GLY A 188 15.02 -11.00 -17.82
N LEU A 189 16.11 -11.34 -17.09
CA LEU A 189 17.45 -11.47 -17.69
C LEU A 189 17.51 -12.62 -18.70
N ALA A 190 16.87 -13.76 -18.42
CA ALA A 190 16.81 -14.87 -19.37
C ALA A 190 16.10 -14.47 -20.66
N ALA A 191 15.00 -13.73 -20.58
CA ALA A 191 14.29 -13.20 -21.75
C ALA A 191 15.17 -12.22 -22.56
N LEU A 192 15.91 -11.34 -21.89
CA LEU A 192 16.84 -10.41 -22.51
C LEU A 192 17.98 -11.15 -23.24
N VAL A 193 18.61 -12.09 -22.56
CA VAL A 193 19.71 -12.91 -23.14
C VAL A 193 19.23 -13.71 -24.34
N ALA A 194 18.05 -14.31 -24.26
CA ALA A 194 17.45 -15.04 -25.39
C ALA A 194 17.21 -14.11 -26.59
N GLY A 195 16.65 -12.91 -26.36
CA GLY A 195 16.45 -11.92 -27.42
C GLY A 195 17.75 -11.49 -28.10
N VAL A 196 18.78 -11.18 -27.31
CA VAL A 196 20.12 -10.84 -27.82
C VAL A 196 20.72 -12.00 -28.61
N ALA A 197 20.64 -13.23 -28.13
CA ALA A 197 21.17 -14.40 -28.82
C ALA A 197 20.49 -14.64 -30.18
N VAL A 198 19.17 -14.50 -30.25
CA VAL A 198 18.42 -14.60 -31.52
C VAL A 198 18.83 -13.52 -32.50
N ASP A 199 18.97 -12.26 -32.06
CA ASP A 199 19.39 -11.16 -32.93
C ASP A 199 20.82 -11.35 -33.43
N ILE A 200 21.75 -11.85 -32.59
CA ILE A 200 23.11 -12.21 -32.97
C ILE A 200 23.12 -13.31 -34.05
N VAL A 201 22.36 -14.41 -33.85
CA VAL A 201 22.26 -15.51 -34.83
C VAL A 201 21.71 -15.00 -36.15
N ARG A 202 20.67 -14.16 -36.12
CA ARG A 202 20.10 -13.56 -37.32
C ARG A 202 21.12 -12.69 -38.08
N TYR A 203 21.88 -11.88 -37.36
CA TYR A 203 22.87 -10.97 -37.94
C TYR A 203 24.05 -11.75 -38.58
N TYR A 204 24.70 -12.63 -37.84
CA TYR A 204 25.93 -13.29 -38.26
C TYR A 204 25.72 -14.54 -39.10
N ILE A 205 24.67 -15.33 -38.82
CA ILE A 205 24.43 -16.63 -39.47
C ILE A 205 23.45 -16.50 -40.62
N LEU A 206 22.32 -15.82 -40.40
CA LEU A 206 21.29 -15.70 -41.43
C LEU A 206 21.46 -14.47 -42.33
N GLN A 207 22.49 -13.65 -42.08
CA GLN A 207 22.79 -12.41 -42.81
C GLN A 207 21.54 -11.52 -42.99
N SER A 208 20.62 -11.60 -42.07
CA SER A 208 19.37 -10.83 -42.05
C SER A 208 19.64 -9.52 -41.34
N TYR A 209 19.92 -8.47 -42.06
CA TYR A 209 20.19 -7.11 -41.57
C TYR A 209 18.89 -6.37 -41.12
N GLY A 210 18.01 -7.06 -40.42
CA GLY A 210 16.81 -6.47 -39.86
C GLY A 210 17.04 -5.91 -38.47
N SER A 211 16.08 -5.09 -37.99
CA SER A 211 16.16 -4.46 -36.68
C SER A 211 16.28 -5.50 -35.55
N SER A 212 16.95 -5.09 -34.44
CA SER A 212 17.12 -5.88 -33.19
C SER A 212 15.80 -6.13 -32.42
N SER A 213 14.81 -6.69 -33.11
CA SER A 213 13.42 -6.81 -32.62
C SER A 213 13.28 -7.74 -31.41
N TYR A 214 14.07 -8.80 -31.35
CA TYR A 214 14.00 -9.80 -30.28
C TYR A 214 14.67 -9.28 -28.99
N THR A 215 15.77 -8.55 -29.10
CA THR A 215 16.37 -7.84 -27.97
C THR A 215 15.39 -6.85 -27.35
N ARG A 216 14.62 -6.12 -28.14
CA ARG A 216 13.59 -5.19 -27.65
C ARG A 216 12.48 -5.88 -26.88
N ILE A 217 12.02 -7.04 -27.36
CA ILE A 217 11.05 -7.87 -26.66
C ILE A 217 11.64 -8.34 -25.32
N GLY A 218 12.89 -8.78 -25.31
CA GLY A 218 13.60 -9.18 -24.09
C GLY A 218 13.67 -8.07 -23.06
N VAL A 219 14.02 -6.83 -23.49
CA VAL A 219 14.03 -5.65 -22.62
C VAL A 219 12.64 -5.31 -22.10
N LEU A 220 11.60 -5.40 -22.94
CA LEU A 220 10.22 -5.14 -22.52
C LEU A 220 9.80 -6.15 -21.43
N VAL A 221 10.07 -7.43 -21.64
CA VAL A 221 9.77 -8.49 -20.64
C VAL A 221 10.54 -8.22 -19.35
N PHE A 222 11.84 -7.91 -19.44
CA PHE A 222 12.65 -7.58 -18.27
C PHE A 222 12.06 -6.41 -17.48
N THR A 223 11.71 -5.31 -18.16
CA THR A 223 11.14 -4.12 -17.52
C THR A 223 9.78 -4.41 -16.89
N LEU A 224 8.94 -5.20 -17.56
CA LEU A 224 7.64 -5.62 -17.04
C LEU A 224 7.80 -6.47 -15.76
N MET A 225 8.74 -7.41 -15.74
CA MET A 225 9.00 -8.26 -14.58
C MET A 225 9.46 -7.45 -13.37
N ILE A 226 10.34 -6.47 -13.57
CA ILE A 226 10.77 -5.54 -12.53
C ILE A 226 9.60 -4.66 -12.07
N GLY A 227 8.81 -4.12 -13.02
CA GLY A 227 7.63 -3.31 -12.70
C GLY A 227 6.61 -4.06 -11.83
N VAL A 228 6.31 -5.31 -12.18
CA VAL A 228 5.40 -6.16 -11.39
C VAL A 228 5.95 -6.44 -9.97
N TYR A 229 7.25 -6.73 -9.87
CA TYR A 229 7.90 -6.91 -8.56
C TYR A 229 7.76 -5.64 -7.71
N LEU A 230 8.11 -4.49 -8.27
CA LEU A 230 8.07 -3.22 -7.57
C LEU A 230 6.66 -2.84 -7.11
N PHE A 231 5.67 -3.05 -7.97
CA PHE A 231 4.26 -2.82 -7.61
C PHE A 231 3.82 -3.69 -6.43
N ARG A 232 4.17 -4.98 -6.45
CA ARG A 232 3.86 -5.90 -5.35
C ARG A 232 4.56 -5.51 -4.04
N GLU A 233 5.83 -5.14 -4.11
CA GLU A 233 6.59 -4.73 -2.92
C GLU A 233 6.06 -3.42 -2.32
N GLN A 234 5.68 -2.44 -3.14
CA GLN A 234 5.01 -1.23 -2.67
C GLN A 234 3.70 -1.53 -1.96
N THR A 235 2.87 -2.37 -2.59
CA THR A 235 1.59 -2.77 -1.97
C THR A 235 1.81 -3.47 -0.64
N ARG A 236 2.84 -4.31 -0.53
CA ARG A 236 3.23 -5.00 0.70
C ARG A 236 3.68 -4.01 1.78
N VAL A 237 4.58 -3.10 1.45
CA VAL A 237 5.10 -2.09 2.39
C VAL A 237 3.98 -1.17 2.88
N LEU A 238 3.09 -0.73 1.99
CA LEU A 238 1.92 0.07 2.36
C LEU A 238 1.00 -0.66 3.32
N LYS A 239 0.70 -1.94 3.06
CA LYS A 239 -0.11 -2.76 3.97
C LYS A 239 0.53 -2.92 5.35
N LEU A 240 1.84 -3.18 5.40
CA LEU A 240 2.56 -3.30 6.67
C LEU A 240 2.51 -1.98 7.46
N LYS A 241 2.76 -0.83 6.81
CA LYS A 241 2.64 0.48 7.46
C LYS A 241 1.23 0.79 7.96
N GLN A 242 0.21 0.40 7.19
CA GLN A 242 -1.18 0.54 7.65
C GLN A 242 -1.47 -0.30 8.89
N GLN A 243 -0.98 -1.55 8.93
CA GLN A 243 -1.11 -2.43 10.09
C GLN A 243 -0.37 -1.89 11.32
N GLU A 244 0.87 -1.44 11.15
CA GLU A 244 1.67 -0.82 12.22
C GLU A 244 0.98 0.43 12.78
N ASN A 245 0.47 1.31 11.91
CA ASN A 245 -0.26 2.50 12.33
C ASN A 245 -1.56 2.15 13.08
N ALA A 246 -2.32 1.17 12.58
CA ALA A 246 -3.54 0.72 13.24
C ALA A 246 -3.25 0.14 14.63
N GLN A 247 -2.20 -0.68 14.75
CA GLN A 247 -1.75 -1.22 16.03
C GLN A 247 -1.32 -0.12 16.99
N PHE A 248 -0.50 0.84 16.53
CA PHE A 248 -0.04 1.97 17.33
C PHE A 248 -1.20 2.82 17.86
N ILE A 249 -2.19 3.13 17.02
CA ILE A 249 -3.41 3.84 17.43
C ILE A 249 -4.14 3.06 18.52
N ASN A 250 -4.27 1.75 18.36
CA ASN A 250 -4.96 0.89 19.32
C ASN A 250 -4.23 0.83 20.67
N GLU A 251 -2.91 0.71 20.66
CA GLU A 251 -2.07 0.70 21.86
C GLU A 251 -2.17 2.04 22.62
N ILE A 252 -2.09 3.18 21.90
CA ILE A 252 -2.23 4.51 22.49
C ILE A 252 -3.63 4.71 23.07
N THR A 253 -4.69 4.36 22.33
CA THR A 253 -6.07 4.48 22.79
C THR A 253 -6.30 3.64 24.06
N THR A 254 -5.77 2.42 24.09
CA THR A 254 -5.84 1.54 25.28
C THR A 254 -5.04 2.13 26.45
N ALA A 255 -3.89 2.74 26.20
CA ALA A 255 -3.11 3.40 27.25
C ALA A 255 -3.86 4.60 27.84
N PHE A 256 -4.51 5.42 27.00
CA PHE A 256 -5.37 6.51 27.49
C PHE A 256 -6.54 5.99 28.32
N ALA A 257 -7.24 4.94 27.86
CA ALA A 257 -8.32 4.31 28.63
C ALA A 257 -7.84 3.85 30.01
N LYS A 258 -6.66 3.22 30.11
CA LYS A 258 -6.06 2.84 31.39
C LYS A 258 -5.77 4.05 32.30
N VAL A 259 -5.30 5.16 31.75
CA VAL A 259 -5.05 6.40 32.54
C VAL A 259 -6.35 6.95 33.09
N ILE A 260 -7.44 6.89 32.34
CA ILE A 260 -8.78 7.29 32.78
C ILE A 260 -9.27 6.36 33.88
N ASP A 261 -9.18 5.04 33.68
CA ASP A 261 -9.53 4.04 34.69
C ASP A 261 -8.73 4.20 35.99
N MET A 262 -7.43 4.60 35.92
CA MET A 262 -6.62 4.86 37.12
C MET A 262 -7.07 6.08 37.92
N LYS A 263 -7.75 7.06 37.31
CA LYS A 263 -8.30 8.23 38.01
C LYS A 263 -9.53 7.87 38.82
N ASP A 264 -10.35 6.98 38.31
CA ASP A 264 -11.55 6.43 38.96
C ASP A 264 -11.18 5.11 39.66
N SER A 265 -10.98 5.17 40.97
CA SER A 265 -10.60 3.98 41.76
C SER A 265 -11.59 2.80 41.67
N TYR A 266 -12.75 3.04 41.08
CA TYR A 266 -13.84 2.06 40.94
C TYR A 266 -13.81 1.32 39.61
N THR A 267 -12.97 1.72 38.63
CA THR A 267 -13.09 1.32 37.24
C THR A 267 -11.86 0.58 36.65
N ASN A 268 -11.03 -0.04 37.49
CA ASN A 268 -9.86 -0.75 36.97
C ASN A 268 -10.23 -1.77 35.88
N GLY A 269 -9.77 -1.53 34.64
CA GLY A 269 -10.05 -2.35 33.46
C GLY A 269 -11.48 -2.25 32.92
N HIS A 270 -12.32 -1.37 33.44
CA HIS A 270 -13.68 -1.13 33.01
C HIS A 270 -13.77 -0.76 31.53
N SER A 271 -13.05 0.29 31.11
CA SER A 271 -13.08 0.76 29.73
C SER A 271 -12.75 -0.37 28.74
N SER A 272 -11.78 -1.24 29.08
CA SER A 272 -11.40 -2.38 28.24
C SER A 272 -12.49 -3.47 28.20
N ARG A 273 -13.20 -3.72 29.30
CA ARG A 273 -14.30 -4.69 29.33
C ARG A 273 -15.50 -4.16 28.57
N VAL A 274 -15.91 -2.91 28.80
CA VAL A 274 -17.01 -2.26 28.05
C VAL A 274 -16.73 -2.27 26.56
N ALA A 275 -15.50 -1.97 26.13
CA ALA A 275 -15.13 -2.03 24.72
C ALA A 275 -15.25 -3.45 24.13
N LYS A 276 -14.82 -4.49 24.87
CA LYS A 276 -14.99 -5.89 24.45
C LYS A 276 -16.47 -6.26 24.31
N TYR A 277 -17.30 -5.91 25.30
CA TYR A 277 -18.73 -6.18 25.27
C TYR A 277 -19.41 -5.44 24.11
N THR A 278 -19.02 -4.18 23.88
CA THR A 278 -19.50 -3.40 22.73
C THR A 278 -19.16 -4.08 21.39
N ALA A 279 -17.95 -4.60 21.24
CA ALA A 279 -17.56 -5.33 20.04
C ALA A 279 -18.36 -6.63 19.84
N MET A 280 -18.59 -7.39 20.93
CA MET A 280 -19.40 -8.61 20.89
C MET A 280 -20.85 -8.30 20.49
N LEU A 281 -21.46 -7.28 21.09
CA LEU A 281 -22.80 -6.82 20.76
C LEU A 281 -22.91 -6.34 19.31
N SER A 282 -21.91 -5.61 18.84
CA SER A 282 -21.87 -5.10 17.46
C SER A 282 -21.82 -6.24 16.43
N ARG A 283 -21.02 -7.29 16.67
CA ARG A 283 -21.02 -8.50 15.83
C ARG A 283 -22.36 -9.21 15.82
N GLU A 284 -22.98 -9.39 16.98
CA GLU A 284 -24.29 -10.04 17.11
C GLU A 284 -25.40 -9.23 16.41
N LEU A 285 -25.26 -7.91 16.35
CA LEU A 285 -26.15 -7.01 15.61
C LEU A 285 -25.88 -6.99 14.09
N GLY A 286 -24.87 -7.74 13.61
CA GLY A 286 -24.57 -7.91 12.19
C GLY A 286 -23.70 -6.82 11.57
N TYR A 287 -22.97 -6.02 12.36
CA TYR A 287 -22.01 -5.05 11.85
C TYR A 287 -20.76 -5.73 11.28
N ASP A 288 -20.16 -5.12 10.26
CA ASP A 288 -18.88 -5.55 9.72
C ASP A 288 -17.71 -5.30 10.69
N GLU A 289 -16.59 -5.98 10.50
CA GLU A 289 -15.43 -5.89 11.40
C GLU A 289 -14.82 -4.48 11.45
N GLU A 290 -14.95 -3.68 10.41
CA GLU A 290 -14.48 -2.30 10.41
C GLU A 290 -15.33 -1.44 11.38
N THR A 291 -16.63 -1.58 11.32
CA THR A 291 -17.57 -0.92 12.24
C THR A 291 -17.42 -1.44 13.67
N VAL A 292 -17.21 -2.75 13.84
CA VAL A 292 -16.96 -3.36 15.16
C VAL A 292 -15.70 -2.78 15.80
N GLU A 293 -14.60 -2.68 15.06
CA GLU A 293 -13.35 -2.11 15.55
C GLU A 293 -13.51 -0.62 15.88
N LYS A 294 -14.26 0.11 15.07
CA LYS A 294 -14.59 1.51 15.31
C LYS A 294 -15.38 1.67 16.63
N TYR A 295 -16.42 0.87 16.83
CA TYR A 295 -17.23 0.92 18.05
C TYR A 295 -16.45 0.48 19.29
N TYR A 296 -15.55 -0.48 19.14
CA TYR A 296 -14.60 -0.87 20.19
C TYR A 296 -13.76 0.33 20.66
N ARG A 297 -13.19 1.11 19.73
CA ARG A 297 -12.39 2.30 20.07
C ARG A 297 -13.21 3.42 20.69
N ILE A 298 -14.43 3.62 20.22
CA ILE A 298 -15.36 4.59 20.83
C ILE A 298 -15.66 4.20 22.26
N ALA A 299 -15.94 2.93 22.51
CA ALA A 299 -16.21 2.42 23.84
C ALA A 299 -15.01 2.50 24.79
N LEU A 300 -13.76 2.34 24.29
CA LEU A 300 -12.55 2.55 25.09
C LEU A 300 -12.45 3.96 25.67
N LEU A 301 -12.96 4.96 24.98
CA LEU A 301 -12.84 6.38 25.33
C LEU A 301 -14.16 7.00 25.81
N HIS A 302 -15.22 6.20 26.00
CA HIS A 302 -16.54 6.75 26.38
C HIS A 302 -16.49 7.63 27.62
N ASP A 303 -15.66 7.27 28.59
CA ASP A 303 -15.49 7.88 29.87
C ASP A 303 -14.34 8.92 29.97
N VAL A 304 -13.72 9.30 28.83
CA VAL A 304 -12.55 10.21 28.82
C VAL A 304 -12.78 11.52 29.57
N GLY A 305 -14.00 12.03 29.58
CA GLY A 305 -14.37 13.25 30.27
C GLY A 305 -14.28 13.17 31.80
N LYS A 306 -14.17 11.99 32.40
CA LYS A 306 -13.89 11.81 33.83
C LYS A 306 -12.58 12.46 34.25
N ILE A 307 -11.66 12.70 33.29
CA ILE A 307 -10.42 13.43 33.55
C ILE A 307 -10.69 14.87 34.05
N GLY A 308 -11.80 15.47 33.65
CA GLY A 308 -12.24 16.79 34.08
C GLY A 308 -13.09 16.81 35.37
N VAL A 309 -13.42 15.65 35.96
CA VAL A 309 -14.19 15.55 37.20
C VAL A 309 -13.26 15.60 38.41
N PRO A 310 -13.52 16.40 39.46
CA PRO A 310 -12.69 16.43 40.67
C PRO A 310 -12.61 15.06 41.33
N LYS A 311 -11.40 14.62 41.72
CA LYS A 311 -11.17 13.30 42.35
C LYS A 311 -11.95 13.11 43.62
N ALA A 312 -12.17 14.16 44.42
CA ALA A 312 -12.94 14.14 45.67
C ALA A 312 -14.41 13.78 45.42
N VAL A 313 -14.98 14.20 44.30
CA VAL A 313 -16.37 13.83 43.90
C VAL A 313 -16.42 12.48 43.28
N LEU A 314 -15.50 12.20 42.33
CA LEU A 314 -15.46 10.94 41.57
C LEU A 314 -15.29 9.70 42.50
N ASN A 315 -14.43 9.84 43.53
CA ASN A 315 -14.07 8.77 44.45
C ASN A 315 -14.70 8.95 45.86
N LYS A 316 -15.79 9.70 45.98
CA LYS A 316 -16.45 9.95 47.25
C LYS A 316 -17.01 8.64 47.81
N PRO A 317 -16.63 8.24 49.02
CA PRO A 317 -17.28 7.10 49.68
C PRO A 317 -18.70 7.50 50.18
N GLY A 318 -19.73 6.86 49.64
CA GLY A 318 -21.11 7.10 50.03
C GLY A 318 -21.98 7.77 48.99
N LYS A 319 -23.17 8.24 49.38
CA LYS A 319 -24.12 8.87 48.46
C LYS A 319 -23.64 10.25 48.01
N LEU A 320 -23.81 10.56 46.73
CA LEU A 320 -23.57 11.88 46.16
C LEU A 320 -24.74 12.82 46.47
N THR A 321 -24.47 14.12 46.64
CA THR A 321 -25.52 15.15 46.60
C THR A 321 -25.98 15.35 45.15
N ASP A 322 -27.07 16.05 44.91
CA ASP A 322 -27.55 16.34 43.57
C ASP A 322 -26.53 17.20 42.77
N GLU A 323 -25.86 18.14 43.42
CA GLU A 323 -24.79 18.98 42.84
C GLU A 323 -23.57 18.13 42.49
N GLU A 324 -23.15 17.21 43.35
CA GLU A 324 -22.03 16.31 43.06
C GLU A 324 -22.37 15.35 41.94
N PHE A 325 -23.61 14.90 41.84
CA PHE A 325 -24.10 14.05 40.76
C PHE A 325 -24.09 14.82 39.43
N ASP A 326 -24.48 16.11 39.43
CA ASP A 326 -24.38 16.97 38.23
C ASP A 326 -22.93 17.18 37.79
N ILE A 327 -21.99 17.29 38.73
CA ILE A 327 -20.56 17.33 38.42
C ILE A 327 -20.12 16.02 37.73
N ILE A 328 -20.60 14.86 38.20
CA ILE A 328 -20.31 13.57 37.55
C ILE A 328 -20.91 13.53 36.13
N LYS A 329 -22.20 13.88 35.97
CA LYS A 329 -22.86 13.92 34.65
C LYS A 329 -22.11 14.80 33.64
N SER A 330 -21.42 15.83 34.12
CA SER A 330 -20.64 16.70 33.24
C SER A 330 -19.50 16.01 32.47
N HIS A 331 -19.11 14.77 32.86
CA HIS A 331 -18.09 14.03 32.14
C HIS A 331 -18.49 13.73 30.69
N THR A 332 -19.76 13.56 30.39
CA THR A 332 -20.26 13.34 29.04
C THR A 332 -20.00 14.52 28.13
N VAL A 333 -20.31 15.73 28.61
CA VAL A 333 -20.03 16.99 27.89
C VAL A 333 -18.55 17.26 27.78
N LYS A 334 -17.78 17.05 28.86
CA LYS A 334 -16.31 17.19 28.85
C LYS A 334 -15.66 16.17 27.90
N GLY A 335 -16.18 14.95 27.83
CA GLY A 335 -15.75 13.93 26.92
C GLY A 335 -15.93 14.35 25.46
N TYR A 336 -17.09 14.93 25.14
CA TYR A 336 -17.36 15.52 23.83
C TYR A 336 -16.34 16.62 23.51
N GLU A 337 -16.12 17.56 24.41
CA GLU A 337 -15.19 18.68 24.23
C GLU A 337 -13.74 18.22 23.97
N VAL A 338 -13.30 17.14 24.62
CA VAL A 338 -11.96 16.56 24.43
C VAL A 338 -11.82 15.88 23.08
N LEU A 339 -12.89 15.24 22.57
CA LEU A 339 -12.82 14.36 21.39
C LEU A 339 -13.34 15.02 20.10
N LYS A 340 -14.06 16.15 20.16
CA LYS A 340 -14.72 16.77 19.00
C LYS A 340 -13.76 17.19 17.88
N ASP A 341 -12.51 17.50 18.23
CA ASP A 341 -11.50 17.95 17.26
C ASP A 341 -10.81 16.79 16.52
N ILE A 342 -11.15 15.53 16.86
CA ILE A 342 -10.65 14.34 16.17
C ILE A 342 -11.46 14.12 14.89
N SER A 343 -11.08 14.80 13.81
CA SER A 343 -11.81 14.81 12.54
C SER A 343 -11.87 13.45 11.83
N ILE A 344 -10.91 12.55 12.06
CA ILE A 344 -10.83 11.23 11.44
C ILE A 344 -11.89 10.24 12.00
N MET A 345 -12.39 10.49 13.19
CA MET A 345 -13.41 9.67 13.86
C MET A 345 -14.32 10.53 14.74
N PRO A 346 -15.18 11.38 14.16
CA PRO A 346 -16.04 12.30 14.92
C PRO A 346 -17.02 11.58 15.85
N GLU A 347 -17.32 10.31 15.60
CA GLU A 347 -18.21 9.51 16.43
C GLU A 347 -17.62 9.18 17.83
N LEU A 348 -16.32 9.37 18.04
CA LEU A 348 -15.71 9.29 19.39
C LEU A 348 -16.37 10.29 20.33
N ALA A 349 -16.49 11.56 19.90
CA ALA A 349 -17.13 12.60 20.70
C ALA A 349 -18.61 12.30 20.96
N VAL A 350 -19.31 11.83 19.95
CA VAL A 350 -20.74 11.47 20.01
C VAL A 350 -20.97 10.31 20.97
N GLY A 351 -20.13 9.26 20.91
CA GLY A 351 -20.19 8.13 21.85
C GLY A 351 -19.95 8.56 23.29
N ALA A 352 -18.92 9.38 23.55
CA ALA A 352 -18.63 9.90 24.87
C ALA A 352 -19.74 10.82 25.42
N GLN A 353 -20.41 11.58 24.54
CA GLN A 353 -21.51 12.46 24.95
C GLN A 353 -22.77 11.69 25.32
N SER A 354 -23.10 10.63 24.55
CA SER A 354 -24.47 10.11 24.51
C SER A 354 -24.65 8.73 25.18
N HIS A 355 -23.58 8.11 25.71
CA HIS A 355 -23.65 6.76 26.28
C HIS A 355 -24.52 6.66 27.56
N HIS A 356 -24.86 7.77 28.19
CA HIS A 356 -25.81 7.84 29.31
C HIS A 356 -27.18 8.36 28.91
N GLU A 357 -27.46 8.49 27.61
CA GLU A 357 -28.83 8.74 27.16
C GLU A 357 -29.68 7.48 27.37
N ARG A 358 -30.97 7.67 27.59
CA ARG A 358 -31.91 6.60 27.92
C ARG A 358 -33.05 6.55 26.91
N SER A 359 -33.49 5.38 26.56
CA SER A 359 -34.60 5.16 25.63
C SER A 359 -35.88 5.89 26.02
N ASP A 360 -36.12 6.12 27.32
CA ASP A 360 -37.28 6.83 27.85
C ASP A 360 -37.11 8.36 27.88
N GLY A 361 -35.99 8.92 27.41
CA GLY A 361 -35.69 10.35 27.38
C GLY A 361 -35.34 10.93 28.78
N LYS A 362 -35.08 10.10 29.78
CA LYS A 362 -34.66 10.54 31.14
C LYS A 362 -33.15 10.51 31.32
N GLY A 363 -32.39 10.28 30.24
CA GLY A 363 -30.95 10.27 30.25
C GLY A 363 -30.32 11.66 30.27
N TYR A 364 -29.03 11.73 30.07
CA TYR A 364 -28.26 12.97 30.00
C TYR A 364 -27.13 12.86 28.99
N PRO A 365 -26.62 13.97 28.43
CA PRO A 365 -26.91 15.38 28.79
C PRO A 365 -28.10 15.96 28.04
N ASN A 366 -28.51 15.38 26.88
CA ASN A 366 -29.46 15.99 25.95
C ASN A 366 -30.88 15.46 26.10
N ARG A 367 -31.11 14.40 26.90
CA ARG A 367 -32.41 13.74 27.10
C ARG A 367 -33.01 13.17 25.82
N LEU A 368 -32.17 12.57 24.97
CA LEU A 368 -32.54 11.95 23.71
C LEU A 368 -33.40 10.69 23.95
N LYS A 369 -34.33 10.43 23.03
CA LYS A 369 -35.14 9.20 22.99
C LYS A 369 -34.51 8.18 22.04
N THR A 370 -35.00 6.93 22.07
CA THR A 370 -34.45 5.79 21.30
C THR A 370 -34.08 6.13 19.86
N GLY A 371 -34.92 6.80 19.10
CA GLY A 371 -34.68 7.15 17.69
C GLY A 371 -33.67 8.27 17.45
N GLU A 372 -33.30 9.01 18.51
CA GLU A 372 -32.38 10.14 18.47
C GLU A 372 -30.99 9.78 19.04
N ILE A 373 -30.92 8.74 19.87
CA ILE A 373 -29.67 8.28 20.48
C ILE A 373 -28.79 7.65 19.40
N PRO A 374 -27.53 8.10 19.21
CA PRO A 374 -26.60 7.50 18.30
C PRO A 374 -26.43 6.01 18.55
N ARG A 375 -26.40 5.20 17.49
CA ARG A 375 -26.41 3.73 17.62
C ARG A 375 -25.27 3.18 18.47
N VAL A 376 -24.07 3.69 18.30
CA VAL A 376 -22.89 3.29 19.10
C VAL A 376 -23.12 3.57 20.59
N ALA A 377 -23.76 4.69 20.93
CA ALA A 377 -24.06 5.05 22.32
C ALA A 377 -25.10 4.10 22.95
N GLN A 378 -26.11 3.64 22.17
CA GLN A 378 -27.06 2.63 22.61
C GLN A 378 -26.35 1.31 22.96
N ILE A 379 -25.37 0.88 22.14
CA ILE A 379 -24.63 -0.36 22.36
C ILE A 379 -23.70 -0.22 23.56
N ILE A 380 -23.00 0.92 23.69
CA ILE A 380 -22.14 1.21 24.84
C ILE A 380 -22.96 1.22 26.13
N ALA A 381 -24.15 1.82 26.13
CA ALA A 381 -25.01 1.88 27.31
C ALA A 381 -25.36 0.48 27.89
N VAL A 382 -25.63 -0.52 27.01
CA VAL A 382 -25.89 -1.90 27.45
C VAL A 382 -24.61 -2.53 27.98
N ALA A 383 -23.48 -2.37 27.32
CA ALA A 383 -22.18 -2.90 27.71
C ALA A 383 -21.72 -2.31 29.06
N ASP A 384 -21.84 -1.00 29.23
CA ASP A 384 -21.48 -0.27 30.45
C ASP A 384 -22.38 -0.68 31.63
N CYS A 385 -23.69 -0.70 31.42
CA CYS A 385 -24.65 -1.13 32.43
C CYS A 385 -24.37 -2.56 32.90
N PHE A 386 -24.07 -3.49 31.99
CA PHE A 386 -23.70 -4.85 32.34
C PHE A 386 -22.39 -4.90 33.15
N ASP A 387 -21.31 -4.19 32.67
CA ASP A 387 -20.07 -4.15 33.44
C ASP A 387 -20.26 -3.50 34.81
N ALA A 388 -21.09 -2.48 34.92
CA ALA A 388 -21.39 -1.83 36.17
C ALA A 388 -22.01 -2.78 37.21
N VAL A 389 -22.83 -3.74 36.82
CA VAL A 389 -23.48 -4.70 37.74
C VAL A 389 -22.69 -5.99 37.94
N TYR A 390 -21.95 -6.44 36.91
CA TYR A 390 -21.24 -7.73 36.92
C TYR A 390 -19.74 -7.61 37.24
N SER A 391 -19.20 -6.45 37.53
CA SER A 391 -17.81 -6.27 37.96
C SER A 391 -17.68 -6.03 39.45
N ASN A 392 -16.51 -6.39 40.03
CA ASN A 392 -16.17 -6.07 41.42
C ASN A 392 -15.91 -4.56 41.52
N ARG A 393 -16.48 -3.93 42.54
CA ARG A 393 -16.21 -2.55 42.93
C ARG A 393 -15.68 -2.51 44.38
N PRO A 394 -14.88 -1.54 44.79
CA PRO A 394 -14.27 -1.52 46.13
C PRO A 394 -15.24 -1.65 47.28
N TYR A 395 -16.48 -1.19 47.10
CA TYR A 395 -17.56 -1.24 48.11
C TYR A 395 -18.62 -2.33 47.86
N ARG A 396 -18.52 -3.10 46.72
CA ARG A 396 -19.50 -4.11 46.36
C ARG A 396 -18.84 -5.24 45.56
N LYS A 397 -19.04 -6.47 45.99
CA LYS A 397 -18.71 -7.66 45.19
C LYS A 397 -19.59 -7.71 43.94
N ARG A 398 -19.08 -8.30 42.85
CA ARG A 398 -19.87 -8.54 41.65
C ARG A 398 -21.17 -9.25 41.96
N MET A 399 -22.23 -8.94 41.25
CA MET A 399 -23.49 -9.69 41.36
C MET A 399 -23.34 -11.07 40.74
N ASN A 400 -24.22 -12.00 41.15
CA ASN A 400 -24.41 -13.25 40.44
C ASN A 400 -24.78 -12.95 38.98
N PHE A 401 -24.26 -13.77 38.06
CA PHE A 401 -24.43 -13.58 36.61
C PHE A 401 -25.91 -13.50 36.21
N ASP A 402 -26.74 -14.47 36.67
CA ASP A 402 -28.16 -14.54 36.31
C ASP A 402 -28.93 -13.33 36.83
N LYS A 403 -28.54 -12.80 38.02
CA LYS A 403 -29.11 -11.56 38.56
C LYS A 403 -28.69 -10.34 37.74
N ALA A 404 -27.43 -10.26 37.29
CA ALA A 404 -26.98 -9.18 36.42
C ALA A 404 -27.76 -9.20 35.10
N VAL A 405 -27.96 -10.37 34.49
CA VAL A 405 -28.77 -10.55 33.27
C VAL A 405 -30.22 -10.14 33.50
N SER A 406 -30.83 -10.50 34.67
CA SER A 406 -32.20 -10.10 34.94
C SER A 406 -32.38 -8.58 35.04
N ILE A 407 -31.40 -7.86 35.62
CA ILE A 407 -31.41 -6.40 35.69
C ILE A 407 -31.38 -5.78 34.29
N ILE A 408 -30.50 -6.26 33.39
CA ILE A 408 -30.42 -5.75 32.00
C ILE A 408 -31.77 -5.99 31.29
N ARG A 409 -32.41 -7.13 31.51
CA ARG A 409 -33.73 -7.46 30.93
C ARG A 409 -34.83 -6.55 31.47
N GLU A 410 -34.86 -6.24 32.77
CA GLU A 410 -35.87 -5.37 33.41
C GLU A 410 -35.85 -3.92 32.87
N VAL A 411 -34.65 -3.40 32.51
CA VAL A 411 -34.50 -2.02 32.03
C VAL A 411 -34.58 -1.91 30.51
N SER A 412 -34.87 -3.01 29.80
CA SER A 412 -35.08 -3.01 28.35
C SER A 412 -36.27 -2.14 27.96
N GLY A 413 -36.11 -1.37 26.89
CA GLY A 413 -37.13 -0.46 26.35
C GLY A 413 -37.39 0.79 27.21
N THR A 414 -36.77 0.90 28.38
CA THR A 414 -36.85 2.05 29.27
C THR A 414 -35.48 2.78 29.38
N GLN A 415 -34.60 2.21 30.17
CA GLN A 415 -33.23 2.75 30.27
C GLN A 415 -32.38 2.35 29.06
N LEU A 416 -32.44 1.11 28.61
CA LEU A 416 -31.66 0.53 27.55
C LEU A 416 -32.51 0.28 26.29
N THR A 417 -31.88 0.33 25.12
CA THR A 417 -32.55 0.09 23.84
C THR A 417 -32.86 -1.40 23.67
N GLY A 418 -34.13 -1.76 23.39
CA GLY A 418 -34.63 -3.12 23.44
C GLY A 418 -33.93 -4.08 22.50
N ASP A 419 -33.72 -3.73 21.22
CA ASP A 419 -33.07 -4.60 20.24
C ASP A 419 -31.58 -4.87 20.57
N VAL A 420 -30.88 -3.94 21.24
CA VAL A 420 -29.52 -4.16 21.75
C VAL A 420 -29.55 -5.10 22.96
N VAL A 421 -30.56 -4.97 23.86
CA VAL A 421 -30.74 -5.92 24.94
C VAL A 421 -31.09 -7.31 24.42
N ASP A 422 -31.90 -7.42 23.35
CA ASP A 422 -32.18 -8.71 22.72
C ASP A 422 -30.91 -9.35 22.14
N ALA A 423 -30.03 -8.58 21.53
CA ALA A 423 -28.71 -9.05 21.09
C ALA A 423 -27.82 -9.51 22.25
N PHE A 424 -27.84 -8.78 23.38
CA PHE A 424 -27.15 -9.18 24.61
C PHE A 424 -27.69 -10.52 25.13
N LEU A 425 -29.01 -10.71 25.19
CA LEU A 425 -29.62 -11.95 25.67
C LEU A 425 -29.29 -13.15 24.77
N ARG A 426 -29.26 -12.97 23.45
CA ARG A 426 -28.80 -14.04 22.53
C ARG A 426 -27.35 -14.44 22.76
N LEU A 427 -26.45 -13.51 23.07
CA LEU A 427 -25.06 -13.82 23.42
C LEU A 427 -24.96 -14.54 24.77
N VAL A 428 -25.79 -14.16 25.74
CA VAL A 428 -25.89 -14.88 27.04
C VAL A 428 -26.33 -16.34 26.83
N GLU A 429 -27.30 -16.59 25.95
CA GLU A 429 -27.77 -17.96 25.61
C GLU A 429 -26.66 -18.77 24.91
N LYS A 430 -25.79 -18.12 24.15
CA LYS A 430 -24.58 -18.73 23.53
C LYS A 430 -23.46 -19.02 24.53
N GLY A 431 -23.62 -18.64 25.80
CA GLY A 431 -22.61 -18.82 26.85
C GLY A 431 -21.55 -17.75 26.92
N GLU A 432 -21.72 -16.67 26.16
CA GLU A 432 -20.83 -15.51 26.16
C GLU A 432 -21.06 -14.66 27.44
N PHE A 433 -20.16 -13.74 27.74
CA PHE A 433 -20.14 -12.85 28.90
C PHE A 433 -19.94 -13.52 30.27
N ARG A 434 -20.15 -14.84 30.41
CA ARG A 434 -19.90 -15.53 31.67
C ARG A 434 -18.39 -15.68 31.91
N ASP A 435 -17.91 -15.24 33.07
CA ASP A 435 -16.53 -15.50 33.48
C ASP A 435 -16.36 -17.02 33.70
N PRO A 436 -15.39 -17.70 33.05
CA PRO A 436 -15.15 -19.13 33.24
C PRO A 436 -14.90 -19.53 34.70
N ASN A 437 -14.46 -18.58 35.55
CA ASN A 437 -14.21 -18.79 36.98
C ASN A 437 -15.44 -18.45 37.86
N ASP A 438 -16.60 -18.14 37.25
CA ASP A 438 -17.80 -17.78 37.99
C ASP A 438 -18.52 -19.02 38.57
N GLN A 439 -18.11 -19.44 39.75
CA GLN A 439 -18.71 -20.57 40.50
C GLN A 439 -19.97 -20.17 41.31
N GLY A 440 -20.78 -19.22 40.85
CA GLY A 440 -22.14 -19.01 41.36
C GLY A 440 -22.29 -18.46 42.76
N GLY A 441 -21.28 -17.84 43.36
CA GLY A 441 -21.30 -17.34 44.75
C GLY A 441 -21.31 -15.80 44.84
N GLY A 442 -22.46 -15.15 44.65
CA GLY A 442 -22.63 -13.72 44.84
C GLY A 442 -23.69 -13.33 45.87
N SER A 443 -23.38 -12.36 46.72
CA SER A 443 -24.26 -11.84 47.77
C SER A 443 -25.47 -11.06 47.23
N THR A 444 -26.59 -11.22 47.90
CA THR A 444 -27.90 -10.56 47.65
C THR A 444 -27.95 -9.18 48.31
N GLU A 445 -27.28 -8.13 47.78
CA GLU A 445 -27.44 -6.80 48.36
C GLU A 445 -27.70 -5.68 47.30
N ASN A 446 -28.79 -4.98 47.65
CA ASN A 446 -29.28 -3.62 47.27
C ASN A 446 -29.31 -3.13 45.81
N ILE A 447 -30.54 -3.24 45.24
CA ILE A 447 -30.90 -2.80 43.89
C ILE A 447 -31.13 -1.26 43.80
N GLU A 448 -31.40 -0.58 44.94
CA GLU A 448 -31.81 0.84 44.91
C GLU A 448 -30.74 1.84 44.43
N SER A 449 -29.45 1.48 44.49
CA SER A 449 -28.34 2.36 44.03
C SER A 449 -28.12 2.37 42.51
N ILE A 450 -28.76 1.49 41.76
CA ILE A 450 -28.59 1.32 40.31
C ILE A 450 -29.69 2.07 39.52
N ARG A 451 -30.79 2.44 40.18
CA ARG A 451 -31.95 3.11 39.58
C ARG A 451 -31.84 4.65 39.52
N LYS A 452 -30.76 5.24 39.95
CA LYS A 452 -30.47 6.67 39.83
C LYS A 452 -29.35 6.92 38.80
#